data_4a0c37f7a37e064e112c3511e770a35c
#
_entry.id   4a0c37f7a37e064e112c3511e770a35c
#
_cell.length_a   1.000
_cell.length_b   1.000
_cell.length_c   1.000
_cell.angle_alpha   90.00
_cell.angle_beta   90.00
_cell.angle_gamma   90.00
#
_symmetry.space_group_name_H-M   'P 1'
#
loop_
_entity.id
_entity.type
_entity.pdbx_description
1 polymer ?
#
loop_
_entity_poly.entity_id
_entity_poly.type
_entity_poly.pdbx_seq_one_letter_code
_entity_poly.pdbx_strand_id
1 'polypeptide(L)'
;VVLERQRSMRSRPPDRLVEEKARLRQVCRDERQHRAHDAGAPLAAAFLDAIPLAADAVVSGYWPFPDEIDPRPLLTALHARGHALCLPVTAVGAPLRFRAWTPCDVLVSGPFDTREPASNKPEQRPDCLLVPLLAVDDDGYRLGYGGGFYDRTLAVLGDALGVGLAFGFQRCGRLPRGAHDCPLD
;
A
#
# COMPACT_ATOMS: atom_id res chain seq x y z
N VAL A 1 -15.66 15.50 -53.97
CA VAL A 1 -15.10 14.24 -53.43
C VAL A 1 -14.18 14.65 -52.33
N VAL A 2 -14.64 14.53 -51.08
CA VAL A 2 -13.85 14.83 -49.87
C VAL A 2 -13.27 13.51 -49.43
N LEU A 3 -11.95 13.35 -49.53
CA LEU A 3 -11.20 12.23 -48.98
C LEU A 3 -10.92 12.52 -47.50
N GLU A 4 -11.74 11.97 -46.62
CA GLU A 4 -11.47 11.87 -45.19
C GLU A 4 -10.25 11.00 -44.95
N ARG A 5 -9.15 11.62 -44.54
CA ARG A 5 -7.98 10.89 -44.03
C ARG A 5 -8.31 10.32 -42.64
N GLN A 6 -8.70 9.07 -42.58
CA GLN A 6 -8.67 8.30 -41.34
C GLN A 6 -7.25 8.27 -40.84
N ARG A 7 -6.92 9.12 -39.85
CA ARG A 7 -5.71 8.97 -39.04
C ARG A 7 -5.90 7.72 -38.19
N SER A 8 -5.29 6.64 -38.61
CA SER A 8 -5.06 5.47 -37.77
C SER A 8 -4.42 5.94 -36.46
N MET A 9 -5.17 5.87 -35.35
CA MET A 9 -4.63 5.99 -34.00
C MET A 9 -3.75 4.76 -33.76
N ARG A 10 -2.49 4.84 -34.18
CA ARG A 10 -1.46 3.89 -33.73
C ARG A 10 -1.35 4.07 -32.22
N SER A 11 -1.78 3.09 -31.45
CA SER A 11 -1.53 3.04 -30.01
C SER A 11 -0.03 3.20 -29.77
N ARG A 12 0.33 4.22 -28.99
CA ARG A 12 1.73 4.41 -28.56
C ARG A 12 2.19 3.12 -27.91
N PRO A 13 3.35 2.57 -28.29
CA PRO A 13 3.85 1.37 -27.63
C PRO A 13 3.94 1.65 -26.13
N PRO A 14 3.54 0.70 -25.27
CA PRO A 14 3.61 0.89 -23.84
C PRO A 14 5.06 1.23 -23.44
N ASP A 15 5.19 2.14 -22.50
CA ASP A 15 6.48 2.55 -21.96
C ASP A 15 7.20 1.30 -21.41
N ARG A 16 8.44 1.08 -21.80
CA ARG A 16 9.25 -0.06 -21.33
C ARG A 16 9.22 -0.25 -19.82
N LEU A 17 9.18 0.86 -19.07
CA LEU A 17 9.06 0.84 -17.62
C LEU A 17 7.73 0.23 -17.15
N VAL A 18 6.62 0.54 -17.83
CA VAL A 18 5.29 0.00 -17.49
C VAL A 18 5.25 -1.51 -17.72
N GLU A 19 5.82 -1.97 -18.86
CA GLU A 19 5.90 -3.40 -19.19
C GLU A 19 6.78 -4.15 -18.18
N GLU A 20 7.95 -3.60 -17.85
CA GLU A 20 8.88 -4.17 -16.89
C GLU A 20 8.24 -4.29 -15.50
N LYS A 21 7.61 -3.24 -15.01
CA LYS A 21 6.87 -3.27 -13.75
C LYS A 21 5.71 -4.27 -13.78
N ALA A 22 5.00 -4.40 -14.88
CA ALA A 22 3.90 -5.36 -15.01
C ALA A 22 4.41 -6.81 -14.93
N ARG A 23 5.51 -7.13 -15.60
CA ARG A 23 6.16 -8.45 -15.56
C ARG A 23 6.66 -8.78 -14.15
N LEU A 24 7.33 -7.85 -13.49
CA LEU A 24 7.80 -8.03 -12.12
C LEU A 24 6.65 -8.26 -11.13
N ARG A 25 5.54 -7.52 -11.28
CA ARG A 25 4.35 -7.75 -10.45
C ARG A 25 3.83 -9.16 -10.56
N GLN A 26 3.79 -9.71 -11.77
CA GLN A 26 3.34 -11.09 -11.96
C GLN A 26 4.25 -12.07 -11.22
N VAL A 27 5.56 -11.97 -11.43
CA VAL A 27 6.55 -12.83 -10.76
C VAL A 27 6.44 -12.74 -9.25
N CYS A 28 6.36 -11.53 -8.70
CA CYS A 28 6.28 -11.32 -7.26
C CYS A 28 4.94 -11.83 -6.65
N ARG A 29 3.83 -11.74 -7.40
CA ARG A 29 2.54 -12.33 -6.97
C ARG A 29 2.64 -13.85 -6.92
N ASP A 30 3.14 -14.46 -7.96
CA ASP A 30 3.28 -15.93 -8.04
C ASP A 30 4.18 -16.43 -6.91
N GLU A 31 5.30 -15.75 -6.66
CA GLU A 31 6.21 -16.09 -5.56
C GLU A 31 5.51 -15.92 -4.19
N ARG A 32 4.78 -14.84 -3.98
CA ARG A 32 4.07 -14.58 -2.72
C ARG A 32 2.98 -15.63 -2.48
N GLN A 33 2.19 -15.99 -3.48
CA GLN A 33 1.17 -17.04 -3.37
C GLN A 33 1.75 -18.39 -2.89
N HIS A 34 2.98 -18.70 -3.29
CA HIS A 34 3.63 -19.97 -2.92
C HIS A 34 4.37 -19.90 -1.58
N ARG A 35 4.81 -18.73 -1.15
CA ARG A 35 5.73 -18.55 -0.01
C ARG A 35 5.11 -17.79 1.16
N ALA A 36 3.94 -17.17 0.99
CA ALA A 36 3.27 -16.48 2.08
C ALA A 36 2.91 -17.45 3.21
N HIS A 37 3.10 -17.01 4.44
CA HIS A 37 2.82 -17.75 5.66
C HIS A 37 2.35 -16.78 6.74
N ASP A 38 1.80 -17.29 7.82
CA ASP A 38 1.43 -16.43 8.95
C ASP A 38 2.68 -15.82 9.60
N ALA A 39 2.79 -14.52 9.47
CA ALA A 39 3.86 -13.71 10.05
C ALA A 39 3.33 -12.49 10.83
N GLY A 40 2.04 -12.43 11.09
CA GLY A 40 1.42 -11.26 11.74
C GLY A 40 1.95 -10.99 13.15
N ALA A 41 2.11 -12.03 13.98
CA ALA A 41 2.65 -11.86 15.33
C ALA A 41 4.16 -11.54 15.35
N PRO A 42 5.04 -12.22 14.58
CA PRO A 42 6.42 -11.81 14.41
C PRO A 42 6.58 -10.39 13.85
N LEU A 43 5.77 -10.00 12.88
CA LEU A 43 5.74 -8.64 12.33
C LEU A 43 5.43 -7.62 13.43
N ALA A 44 4.38 -7.86 14.23
CA ALA A 44 4.00 -6.96 15.31
C ALA A 44 5.13 -6.75 16.31
N ALA A 45 5.81 -7.83 16.73
CA ALA A 45 6.94 -7.75 17.64
C ALA A 45 8.09 -6.93 17.03
N ALA A 46 8.48 -7.22 15.79
CA ALA A 46 9.55 -6.52 15.09
C ALA A 46 9.26 -5.03 14.91
N PHE A 47 8.04 -4.68 14.51
CA PHE A 47 7.64 -3.27 14.35
C PHE A 47 7.70 -2.51 15.67
N LEU A 48 7.14 -3.08 16.72
CA LEU A 48 7.05 -2.42 18.03
C LEU A 48 8.43 -2.25 18.71
N ASP A 49 9.40 -3.05 18.33
CA ASP A 49 10.80 -2.95 18.77
C ASP A 49 11.59 -1.92 17.95
N ALA A 50 11.38 -1.89 16.64
CA ALA A 50 12.19 -1.11 15.73
C ALA A 50 11.67 0.30 15.43
N ILE A 51 10.34 0.52 15.47
CA ILE A 51 9.73 1.78 15.03
C ILE A 51 9.19 2.58 16.22
N PRO A 52 9.89 3.62 16.65
CA PRO A 52 9.39 4.52 17.70
C PRO A 52 8.27 5.41 17.12
N LEU A 53 7.09 5.32 17.68
CA LEU A 53 5.96 6.18 17.37
C LEU A 53 5.73 7.19 18.52
N ALA A 54 5.32 8.41 18.18
CA ALA A 54 4.82 9.36 19.17
C ALA A 54 3.56 8.77 19.85
N ALA A 55 3.35 9.06 21.14
CA ALA A 55 2.27 8.45 21.92
C ALA A 55 0.86 8.75 21.36
N ASP A 56 0.69 9.87 20.68
CA ASP A 56 -0.55 10.34 20.05
C ASP A 56 -0.61 10.07 18.54
N ALA A 57 0.39 9.37 17.97
CA ALA A 57 0.46 9.10 16.53
C ALA A 57 -0.76 8.32 16.04
N VAL A 58 -1.34 8.80 14.95
CA VAL A 58 -2.38 8.11 14.18
C VAL A 58 -1.73 7.15 13.20
N VAL A 59 -2.05 5.86 13.29
CA VAL A 59 -1.47 4.84 12.41
C VAL A 59 -2.49 4.34 11.40
N SER A 60 -2.14 4.41 10.12
CA SER A 60 -2.91 3.79 9.06
C SER A 60 -2.46 2.35 8.84
N GLY A 61 -3.40 1.42 8.99
CA GLY A 61 -3.22 0.06 8.50
C GLY A 61 -3.71 -0.13 7.08
N TYR A 62 -3.82 -1.39 6.69
CA TYR A 62 -4.57 -1.86 5.52
C TYR A 62 -5.30 -3.16 5.87
N TRP A 63 -6.36 -3.48 5.13
CA TRP A 63 -6.99 -4.78 5.26
C TRP A 63 -6.34 -5.73 4.26
N PRO A 64 -5.70 -6.82 4.72
CA PRO A 64 -4.84 -7.62 3.84
C PRO A 64 -5.65 -8.49 2.88
N PHE A 65 -5.14 -8.66 1.66
CA PHE A 65 -5.51 -9.77 0.81
C PHE A 65 -4.97 -11.10 1.37
N PRO A 66 -5.52 -12.27 0.96
CA PRO A 66 -5.19 -13.55 1.59
C PRO A 66 -3.71 -13.92 1.61
N ASP A 67 -2.92 -13.45 0.64
CA ASP A 67 -1.50 -13.72 0.48
C ASP A 67 -0.61 -12.57 0.98
N GLU A 68 -1.18 -11.47 1.47
CA GLU A 68 -0.43 -10.38 2.08
C GLU A 68 -0.02 -10.70 3.53
N ILE A 69 1.05 -10.06 3.97
CA ILE A 69 1.41 -10.09 5.38
C ILE A 69 0.30 -9.41 6.18
N ASP A 70 -0.15 -10.08 7.25
CA ASP A 70 -1.31 -9.61 8.02
C ASP A 70 -0.90 -8.55 9.05
N PRO A 71 -1.34 -7.27 8.88
CA PRO A 71 -1.03 -6.20 9.84
C PRO A 71 -1.96 -6.20 11.06
N ARG A 72 -3.05 -6.99 11.08
CA ARG A 72 -4.09 -6.91 12.14
C ARG A 72 -3.55 -7.20 13.55
N PRO A 73 -2.64 -8.17 13.78
CA PRO A 73 -2.01 -8.34 15.09
C PRO A 73 -1.25 -7.08 15.54
N LEU A 74 -0.52 -6.41 14.64
CA LEU A 74 0.16 -5.15 14.92
C LEU A 74 -0.85 -4.04 15.24
N LEU A 75 -1.88 -3.88 14.42
CA LEU A 75 -2.91 -2.86 14.64
C LEU A 75 -3.63 -3.06 15.98
N THR A 76 -3.92 -4.30 16.36
CA THR A 76 -4.51 -4.63 17.67
C THR A 76 -3.56 -4.22 18.81
N ALA A 77 -2.27 -4.51 18.68
CA ALA A 77 -1.27 -4.15 19.68
C ALA A 77 -1.07 -2.64 19.82
N LEU A 78 -1.09 -1.90 18.70
CA LEU A 78 -1.03 -0.43 18.68
C LEU A 78 -2.28 0.19 19.31
N HIS A 79 -3.46 -0.33 18.98
CA HIS A 79 -4.71 0.10 19.62
C HIS A 79 -4.71 -0.10 21.13
N ALA A 80 -4.22 -1.26 21.59
CA ALA A 80 -4.07 -1.55 23.03
C ALA A 80 -3.07 -0.62 23.74
N ARG A 81 -2.13 0.00 23.00
CA ARG A 81 -1.19 1.02 23.49
C ARG A 81 -1.75 2.45 23.42
N GLY A 82 -2.98 2.62 22.95
CA GLY A 82 -3.67 3.92 22.91
C GLY A 82 -3.52 4.68 21.59
N HIS A 83 -2.87 4.13 20.57
CA HIS A 83 -2.77 4.78 19.26
C HIS A 83 -4.13 4.81 18.56
N ALA A 84 -4.48 5.95 17.96
CA ALA A 84 -5.59 6.05 17.05
C ALA A 84 -5.27 5.31 15.74
N LEU A 85 -6.24 4.52 15.25
CA LEU A 85 -6.08 3.78 14.01
C LEU A 85 -7.01 4.29 12.93
N CYS A 86 -6.57 4.16 11.69
CA CYS A 86 -7.40 4.39 10.52
C CYS A 86 -7.11 3.37 9.41
N LEU A 87 -8.04 3.24 8.49
CA LEU A 87 -7.86 2.44 7.28
C LEU A 87 -8.14 3.28 6.03
N PRO A 88 -7.51 2.92 4.90
CA PRO A 88 -7.68 3.65 3.65
C PRO A 88 -9.07 3.51 3.08
N VAL A 89 -9.53 4.57 2.44
CA VAL A 89 -10.69 4.63 1.56
C VAL A 89 -10.19 4.96 0.16
N THR A 90 -10.54 4.10 -0.78
CA THR A 90 -10.01 4.14 -2.14
C THR A 90 -10.88 5.01 -3.05
N ALA A 91 -10.26 5.96 -3.73
CA ALA A 91 -10.87 6.72 -4.82
C ALA A 91 -9.99 6.60 -6.08
N VAL A 92 -10.57 6.20 -7.20
CA VAL A 92 -9.84 5.99 -8.45
C VAL A 92 -9.13 7.28 -8.89
N GLY A 93 -7.83 7.19 -9.17
CA GLY A 93 -7.03 8.33 -9.65
C GLY A 93 -6.64 9.36 -8.59
N ALA A 94 -7.09 9.22 -7.34
CA ALA A 94 -6.81 10.13 -6.23
C ALA A 94 -5.86 9.50 -5.19
N PRO A 95 -5.25 10.31 -4.29
CA PRO A 95 -4.64 9.81 -3.07
C PRO A 95 -5.66 9.06 -2.21
N LEU A 96 -5.21 8.16 -1.35
CA LEU A 96 -6.06 7.54 -0.34
C LEU A 96 -6.55 8.59 0.65
N ARG A 97 -7.81 8.46 1.04
CA ARG A 97 -8.33 9.09 2.25
C ARG A 97 -8.35 8.06 3.35
N PHE A 98 -8.38 8.48 4.59
CA PHE A 98 -8.37 7.56 5.72
C PHE A 98 -9.55 7.87 6.62
N ARG A 99 -10.17 6.82 7.18
CA ARG A 99 -11.23 6.95 8.18
C ARG A 99 -10.85 6.18 9.43
N ALA A 100 -11.25 6.74 10.57
CA ALA A 100 -11.06 6.09 11.86
C ALA A 100 -11.59 4.66 11.84
N TRP A 101 -10.81 3.78 12.46
CA TRP A 101 -11.14 2.37 12.57
C TRP A 101 -10.62 1.80 13.89
N THR A 102 -11.34 0.85 14.46
CA THR A 102 -10.91 0.05 15.61
C THR A 102 -11.08 -1.44 15.29
N PRO A 103 -10.35 -2.35 15.98
CA PRO A 103 -10.46 -3.79 15.73
C PRO A 103 -11.87 -4.38 15.82
N CYS A 104 -12.80 -3.69 16.49
CA CYS A 104 -14.20 -4.11 16.62
C CYS A 104 -15.13 -3.57 15.53
N ASP A 105 -14.66 -2.70 14.64
CA ASP A 105 -15.49 -2.07 13.62
C ASP A 105 -15.75 -3.04 12.45
N VAL A 106 -16.98 -3.05 11.99
CA VAL A 106 -17.36 -3.75 10.76
C VAL A 106 -16.96 -2.92 9.55
N LEU A 107 -16.28 -3.57 8.61
CA LEU A 107 -15.86 -2.97 7.35
C LEU A 107 -16.90 -3.22 6.26
N VAL A 108 -17.01 -2.26 5.34
CA VAL A 108 -17.82 -2.35 4.12
C VAL A 108 -16.95 -2.69 2.91
N SER A 109 -17.57 -3.20 1.84
CA SER A 109 -16.84 -3.44 0.58
C SER A 109 -16.54 -2.12 -0.11
N GLY A 110 -15.29 -1.96 -0.53
CA GLY A 110 -14.81 -0.85 -1.34
C GLY A 110 -14.45 -1.29 -2.77
N PRO A 111 -13.93 -0.38 -3.60
CA PRO A 111 -13.41 -0.70 -4.92
C PRO A 111 -12.27 -1.74 -4.86
N PHE A 112 -12.08 -2.50 -5.95
CA PHE A 112 -10.98 -3.48 -6.08
C PHE A 112 -10.97 -4.57 -4.99
N ASP A 113 -12.14 -4.98 -4.51
CA ASP A 113 -12.31 -5.97 -3.43
C ASP A 113 -11.68 -5.55 -2.09
N THR A 114 -11.42 -4.25 -1.89
CA THR A 114 -10.94 -3.71 -0.62
C THR A 114 -12.02 -3.77 0.46
N ARG A 115 -11.58 -3.68 1.72
CA ARG A 115 -12.45 -3.50 2.88
C ARG A 115 -12.15 -2.14 3.50
N GLU A 116 -13.18 -1.34 3.70
CA GLU A 116 -13.07 0.06 4.09
C GLU A 116 -13.95 0.38 5.30
N PRO A 117 -13.57 1.36 6.15
CA PRO A 117 -14.46 1.86 7.18
C PRO A 117 -15.71 2.51 6.57
N ALA A 118 -16.84 2.35 7.24
CA ALA A 118 -18.12 2.92 6.80
C ALA A 118 -18.04 4.43 6.61
N SER A 119 -18.88 4.98 5.72
CA SER A 119 -18.86 6.39 5.32
C SER A 119 -19.14 7.39 6.44
N ASN A 120 -19.77 6.95 7.51
CA ASN A 120 -20.08 7.76 8.70
C ASN A 120 -18.91 7.85 9.72
N LYS A 121 -17.81 7.12 9.50
CA LYS A 121 -16.62 7.21 10.33
C LYS A 121 -15.87 8.52 10.03
N PRO A 122 -15.33 9.20 11.06
CA PRO A 122 -14.59 10.45 10.86
C PRO A 122 -13.34 10.24 10.02
N GLU A 123 -13.01 11.22 9.20
CA GLU A 123 -11.74 11.25 8.48
C GLU A 123 -10.58 11.48 9.45
N GLN A 124 -9.44 10.85 9.14
CA GLN A 124 -8.20 10.92 9.90
C GLN A 124 -7.04 11.23 8.97
N ARG A 125 -6.02 11.92 9.48
CA ARG A 125 -4.75 12.09 8.81
C ARG A 125 -3.72 11.25 9.55
N PRO A 126 -3.15 10.20 8.92
CA PRO A 126 -2.16 9.36 9.57
C PRO A 126 -0.80 10.06 9.66
N ASP A 127 -0.10 9.80 10.77
CA ASP A 127 1.30 10.16 10.99
C ASP A 127 2.24 9.00 10.57
N CYS A 128 1.73 7.77 10.56
CA CYS A 128 2.42 6.59 10.08
C CYS A 128 1.53 5.76 9.16
N LEU A 129 2.05 5.41 7.99
CA LEU A 129 1.38 4.55 7.01
C LEU A 129 2.04 3.17 6.96
N LEU A 130 1.28 2.13 7.28
CA LEU A 130 1.67 0.76 6.97
C LEU A 130 1.33 0.48 5.51
N VAL A 131 2.34 0.16 4.71
CA VAL A 131 2.23 0.09 3.25
C VAL A 131 2.38 -1.36 2.76
N PRO A 132 1.33 -1.93 2.12
CA PRO A 132 1.43 -3.24 1.46
C PRO A 132 2.26 -3.13 0.18
N LEU A 133 2.98 -4.20 -0.14
CA LEU A 133 3.85 -4.22 -1.31
C LEU A 133 4.04 -5.65 -1.88
N LEU A 134 4.50 -5.72 -3.12
CA LEU A 134 4.89 -6.96 -3.78
C LEU A 134 6.41 -7.20 -3.69
N ALA A 135 7.20 -6.13 -3.75
CA ALA A 135 8.65 -6.16 -3.57
C ALA A 135 9.15 -4.81 -3.05
N VAL A 136 10.30 -4.82 -2.41
CA VAL A 136 10.99 -3.62 -1.91
C VAL A 136 12.48 -3.74 -2.16
N ASP A 137 13.15 -2.64 -2.53
CA ASP A 137 14.59 -2.57 -2.68
C ASP A 137 15.27 -1.86 -1.50
N ASP A 138 16.60 -1.91 -1.50
CA ASP A 138 17.43 -1.36 -0.41
C ASP A 138 17.40 0.18 -0.33
N ASP A 139 16.91 0.86 -1.37
CA ASP A 139 16.72 2.32 -1.39
C ASP A 139 15.30 2.73 -0.94
N GLY A 140 14.49 1.80 -0.41
CA GLY A 140 13.12 2.04 0.06
C GLY A 140 12.06 2.10 -1.05
N TYR A 141 12.44 1.92 -2.33
CA TYR A 141 11.45 1.88 -3.40
C TYR A 141 10.69 0.56 -3.39
N ARG A 142 9.40 0.64 -3.65
CA ARG A 142 8.51 -0.51 -3.62
C ARG A 142 7.81 -0.75 -4.94
N LEU A 143 7.50 -1.99 -5.20
CA LEU A 143 6.60 -2.42 -6.25
C LEU A 143 5.23 -2.71 -5.65
N GLY A 144 4.26 -1.86 -5.90
CA GLY A 144 2.86 -2.06 -5.52
C GLY A 144 2.04 -2.69 -6.65
N TYR A 145 0.73 -2.72 -6.50
CA TYR A 145 -0.21 -3.36 -7.43
C TYR A 145 -0.45 -2.59 -8.75
N GLY A 146 0.06 -1.36 -8.86
CA GLY A 146 -0.01 -0.56 -10.09
C GLY A 146 -1.07 0.55 -10.08
N GLY A 147 -1.87 0.68 -9.05
CA GLY A 147 -2.86 1.76 -8.91
C GLY A 147 -2.26 3.13 -8.54
N GLY A 148 -1.00 3.17 -8.07
CA GLY A 148 -0.30 4.39 -7.66
C GLY A 148 -0.89 5.10 -6.44
N PHE A 149 -1.75 4.42 -5.68
CA PHE A 149 -2.45 5.03 -4.52
C PHE A 149 -1.48 5.52 -3.45
N TYR A 150 -0.56 4.66 -3.03
CA TYR A 150 0.40 5.01 -1.99
C TYR A 150 1.43 6.05 -2.43
N ASP A 151 1.86 6.06 -3.71
CA ASP A 151 2.76 7.09 -4.23
C ASP A 151 2.11 8.47 -4.18
N ARG A 152 0.87 8.58 -4.66
CA ARG A 152 0.11 9.83 -4.55
C ARG A 152 -0.15 10.24 -3.10
N THR A 153 -0.40 9.27 -2.22
CA THR A 153 -0.68 9.54 -0.81
C THR A 153 0.56 10.03 -0.08
N LEU A 154 1.70 9.37 -0.24
CA LEU A 154 2.97 9.79 0.34
C LEU A 154 3.39 11.18 -0.16
N ALA A 155 3.21 11.46 -1.46
CA ALA A 155 3.48 12.77 -2.02
C ALA A 155 2.62 13.89 -1.41
N VAL A 156 1.37 13.60 -1.00
CA VAL A 156 0.47 14.58 -0.37
C VAL A 156 0.71 14.70 1.14
N LEU A 157 0.97 13.60 1.81
CA LEU A 157 1.16 13.59 3.27
C LEU A 157 2.55 14.09 3.68
N GLY A 158 3.57 13.93 2.86
CA GLY A 158 4.90 14.52 2.93
C GLY A 158 5.74 14.28 4.19
N ASP A 159 5.12 14.37 5.36
CA ASP A 159 5.70 14.23 6.70
C ASP A 159 5.27 12.94 7.43
N ALA A 160 4.40 12.15 6.82
CA ALA A 160 3.98 10.87 7.40
C ALA A 160 5.03 9.79 7.15
N LEU A 161 5.39 9.05 8.21
CA LEU A 161 6.32 7.93 8.14
C LEU A 161 5.73 6.80 7.30
N GLY A 162 6.37 6.42 6.21
CA GLY A 162 5.95 5.31 5.33
C GLY A 162 6.68 4.00 5.65
N VAL A 163 6.02 3.04 6.28
CA VAL A 163 6.62 1.75 6.67
C VAL A 163 6.07 0.61 5.80
N GLY A 164 6.92 0.04 4.97
CA GLY A 164 6.60 -1.13 4.15
C GLY A 164 6.54 -2.41 4.98
N LEU A 165 5.45 -3.16 4.85
CA LEU A 165 5.33 -4.46 5.49
C LEU A 165 5.57 -5.57 4.45
N ALA A 166 6.59 -6.39 4.68
CA ALA A 166 7.07 -7.38 3.73
C ALA A 166 7.57 -8.66 4.39
N PHE A 167 7.40 -9.77 3.70
CA PHE A 167 8.17 -10.97 3.99
C PHE A 167 9.63 -10.79 3.56
N GLY A 168 10.58 -11.44 4.22
CA GLY A 168 12.00 -11.33 3.87
C GLY A 168 12.32 -11.66 2.41
N PHE A 169 11.56 -12.56 1.77
CA PHE A 169 11.74 -12.91 0.36
C PHE A 169 11.25 -11.83 -0.62
N GLN A 170 10.49 -10.83 -0.18
CA GLN A 170 10.04 -9.71 -1.00
C GLN A 170 11.11 -8.62 -1.13
N ARG A 171 12.20 -8.71 -0.37
CA ARG A 171 13.38 -7.85 -0.57
C ARG A 171 14.12 -8.29 -1.83
N CYS A 172 14.39 -7.36 -2.71
CA CYS A 172 15.03 -7.62 -3.99
C CYS A 172 16.14 -6.61 -4.28
N GLY A 173 16.85 -6.80 -5.39
CA GLY A 173 17.74 -5.78 -5.92
C GLY A 173 16.96 -4.56 -6.41
N ARG A 174 17.67 -3.65 -7.08
CA ARG A 174 17.09 -2.37 -7.53
C ARG A 174 15.86 -2.56 -8.41
N LEU A 175 14.76 -1.94 -7.99
CA LEU A 175 13.50 -1.92 -8.73
C LEU A 175 13.50 -0.85 -9.85
N PRO A 176 12.77 -1.08 -10.95
CA PRO A 176 12.55 -0.05 -11.96
C PRO A 176 11.72 1.11 -11.38
N ARG A 177 12.17 2.35 -11.61
CA ARG A 177 11.61 3.56 -10.98
C ARG A 177 11.07 4.54 -12.01
N GLY A 178 9.90 5.08 -11.75
CA GLY A 178 9.31 6.19 -12.47
C GLY A 178 9.44 7.52 -11.70
N ALA A 179 9.17 8.62 -12.37
CA ALA A 179 9.29 9.96 -11.80
C ALA A 179 8.33 10.25 -10.63
N HIS A 180 7.29 9.44 -10.47
CA HIS A 180 6.28 9.61 -9.43
C HIS A 180 6.36 8.56 -8.32
N ASP A 181 7.33 7.65 -8.38
CA ASP A 181 7.49 6.66 -7.32
C ASP A 181 8.13 7.34 -6.10
N CYS A 182 7.50 7.20 -4.95
CA CYS A 182 8.00 7.72 -3.68
C CYS A 182 8.66 6.58 -2.88
N PRO A 183 9.87 6.74 -2.34
CA PRO A 183 10.46 5.75 -1.45
C PRO A 183 9.69 5.69 -0.11
N LEU A 184 9.87 4.61 0.61
CA LEU A 184 9.54 4.45 2.02
C LEU A 184 10.68 4.97 2.89
N ASP A 185 10.41 5.18 4.19
CA ASP A 185 11.40 5.61 5.18
C ASP A 185 12.26 4.48 5.72
#